data_50786125d20dbf7ba67f10ca2c70d9b7
#
_entry.id   50786125d20dbf7ba67f10ca2c70d9b7
#
_cell.length_a   1.000
_cell.length_b   1.000
_cell.length_c   1.000
_cell.angle_alpha   90.00
_cell.angle_beta   90.00
_cell.angle_gamma   90.00
#
_symmetry.space_group_name_H-M   'P 1'
#
loop_
_entity.id
_entity.type
_entity.pdbx_description
1 polymer ?
#
loop_
_entity_poly.entity_id
_entity_poly.type
_entity_poly.pdbx_seq_one_letter_code
_entity_poly.pdbx_strand_id
1 'polypeptide(L)'
;MGGILEARDLAKHYGSGESLVKAIDGTNLIVKEGEFIAIVGRSGSGKSTLLHMIGGLDRPDTGKVFIAGEDIYKLKDEKLAVFRRRKIGFIFQSYNLIPSLNVWENIVLPIGLDGNKVDENFVMEIIRSVGMEDKLKALPNTLSGGQQQRVAIARALASKPAIILADEPTGNLDSKTEMEVITLLKSCVTKYGQNLVLITHDESIAQMSDRIIVIEDGKVVSA
;
A
#
# COMPACT_ATOMS: atom_id res chain seq x y z
N MET A 1 -13.11 11.30 -17.04
CA MET A 1 -13.30 10.98 -15.61
C MET A 1 -11.90 10.69 -15.06
N GLY A 2 -11.47 11.37 -14.01
CA GLY A 2 -10.17 11.12 -13.38
C GLY A 2 -10.16 9.78 -12.64
N GLY A 3 -8.98 9.17 -12.47
CA GLY A 3 -8.83 7.97 -11.65
C GLY A 3 -8.91 8.30 -10.15
N ILE A 4 -8.99 7.27 -9.31
CA ILE A 4 -8.88 7.41 -7.85
C ILE A 4 -7.49 7.91 -7.45
N LEU A 5 -6.47 7.55 -8.24
CA LEU A 5 -5.10 8.03 -8.15
C LEU A 5 -4.62 8.47 -9.52
N GLU A 6 -4.00 9.66 -9.58
CA GLU A 6 -3.32 10.17 -10.76
C GLU A 6 -1.93 10.70 -10.36
N ALA A 7 -0.91 10.16 -10.96
CA ALA A 7 0.46 10.65 -10.93
C ALA A 7 0.79 11.30 -12.27
N ARG A 8 1.30 12.53 -12.26
CA ARG A 8 1.58 13.30 -13.48
C ARG A 8 3.02 13.81 -13.46
N ASP A 9 3.80 13.39 -14.46
CA ASP A 9 5.18 13.80 -14.72
C ASP A 9 6.08 13.71 -13.47
N LEU A 10 5.94 12.61 -12.72
CA LEU A 10 6.71 12.39 -11.50
C LEU A 10 8.17 12.17 -11.83
N ALA A 11 9.05 12.91 -11.14
CA ALA A 11 10.48 12.65 -11.15
C ALA A 11 11.03 12.65 -9.71
N LYS A 12 12.01 11.78 -9.47
CA LYS A 12 12.77 11.70 -8.23
C LYS A 12 14.20 11.28 -8.52
N HIS A 13 15.12 12.11 -8.10
CA HIS A 13 16.54 11.87 -8.28
C HIS A 13 17.23 11.84 -6.92
N TYR A 14 18.19 10.97 -6.75
CA TYR A 14 19.02 10.87 -5.55
C TYR A 14 20.50 11.10 -5.91
N GLY A 15 21.26 11.69 -5.00
CA GLY A 15 22.67 12.01 -5.24
C GLY A 15 22.88 13.29 -6.07
N SER A 16 24.12 13.51 -6.51
CA SER A 16 24.50 14.65 -7.34
C SER A 16 25.75 14.32 -8.18
N GLY A 17 25.97 15.06 -9.26
CA GLY A 17 27.12 14.84 -10.16
C GLY A 17 27.17 13.44 -10.73
N GLU A 18 28.30 12.76 -10.62
CA GLU A 18 28.52 11.40 -11.15
C GLU A 18 27.74 10.31 -10.40
N SER A 19 27.26 10.59 -9.17
CA SER A 19 26.45 9.68 -8.37
C SER A 19 24.94 9.92 -8.52
N LEU A 20 24.49 10.71 -9.49
CA LEU A 20 23.08 10.99 -9.71
C LEU A 20 22.34 9.74 -10.20
N VAL A 21 21.35 9.29 -9.41
CA VAL A 21 20.45 8.21 -9.76
C VAL A 21 19.06 8.78 -10.03
N LYS A 22 18.56 8.61 -11.24
CA LYS A 22 17.19 8.95 -11.64
C LYS A 22 16.27 7.79 -11.27
N ALA A 23 15.82 7.77 -10.02
CA ALA A 23 14.98 6.67 -9.55
C ALA A 23 13.60 6.65 -10.23
N ILE A 24 13.06 7.83 -10.53
CA ILE A 24 11.85 8.04 -11.35
C ILE A 24 12.11 9.23 -12.28
N ASP A 25 11.73 9.11 -13.57
CA ASP A 25 12.04 10.10 -14.59
C ASP A 25 10.84 10.33 -15.55
N GLY A 26 9.94 11.25 -15.15
CA GLY A 26 8.78 11.65 -15.96
C GLY A 26 7.65 10.61 -15.99
N THR A 27 7.42 9.88 -14.89
CA THR A 27 6.43 8.81 -14.84
C THR A 27 5.01 9.34 -14.69
N ASN A 28 4.09 8.81 -15.50
CA ASN A 28 2.66 9.02 -15.43
C ASN A 28 1.95 7.73 -15.09
N LEU A 29 0.97 7.78 -14.16
CA LEU A 29 0.18 6.62 -13.75
C LEU A 29 -1.25 7.05 -13.38
N ILE A 30 -2.23 6.31 -13.86
CA ILE A 30 -3.64 6.48 -13.47
C ILE A 30 -4.14 5.14 -12.95
N VAL A 31 -4.79 5.14 -11.78
CA VAL A 31 -5.51 4.01 -11.22
C VAL A 31 -6.99 4.36 -11.21
N LYS A 32 -7.82 3.52 -11.84
CA LYS A 32 -9.28 3.71 -11.89
C LYS A 32 -9.93 3.25 -10.58
N GLU A 33 -11.16 3.69 -10.33
CA GLU A 33 -11.95 3.19 -9.20
C GLU A 33 -12.21 1.69 -9.33
N GLY A 34 -12.03 0.96 -8.22
CA GLY A 34 -12.19 -0.50 -8.15
C GLY A 34 -11.06 -1.29 -8.81
N GLU A 35 -9.99 -0.64 -9.31
CA GLU A 35 -8.92 -1.31 -10.03
C GLU A 35 -7.87 -1.89 -9.07
N PHE A 36 -7.46 -3.12 -9.34
CA PHE A 36 -6.27 -3.75 -8.79
C PHE A 36 -5.16 -3.75 -9.84
N ILE A 37 -4.10 -2.99 -9.63
CA ILE A 37 -2.92 -2.97 -10.50
C ILE A 37 -1.71 -3.60 -9.82
N ALA A 38 -0.90 -4.31 -10.60
CA ALA A 38 0.41 -4.79 -10.19
C ALA A 38 1.51 -3.94 -10.85
N ILE A 39 2.52 -3.55 -10.07
CA ILE A 39 3.73 -2.89 -10.56
C ILE A 39 4.87 -3.90 -10.51
N VAL A 40 5.46 -4.19 -11.66
CA VAL A 40 6.57 -5.13 -11.80
C VAL A 40 7.79 -4.45 -12.41
N GLY A 41 8.97 -5.08 -12.28
CA GLY A 41 10.23 -4.59 -12.83
C GLY A 41 11.41 -5.12 -12.05
N ARG A 42 12.62 -4.96 -12.58
CA ARG A 42 13.86 -5.42 -11.94
C ARG A 42 14.11 -4.73 -10.59
N SER A 43 14.92 -5.35 -9.74
CA SER A 43 15.39 -4.68 -8.52
C SER A 43 16.09 -3.36 -8.88
N GLY A 44 15.82 -2.29 -8.13
CA GLY A 44 16.37 -0.96 -8.39
C GLY A 44 15.71 -0.17 -9.53
N SER A 45 14.66 -0.69 -10.20
CA SER A 45 13.98 0.03 -11.29
C SER A 45 13.13 1.22 -10.86
N GLY A 46 12.96 1.48 -9.54
CA GLY A 46 12.20 2.63 -9.01
C GLY A 46 10.81 2.31 -8.46
N LYS A 47 10.37 1.03 -8.42
CA LYS A 47 9.02 0.62 -7.98
C LYS A 47 8.64 1.16 -6.60
N SER A 48 9.45 0.86 -5.58
CA SER A 48 9.18 1.34 -4.21
C SER A 48 9.25 2.85 -4.11
N THR A 49 10.17 3.51 -4.84
CA THR A 49 10.23 4.98 -4.92
C THR A 49 8.92 5.53 -5.50
N LEU A 50 8.40 4.96 -6.59
CA LEU A 50 7.11 5.37 -7.13
C LEU A 50 6.00 5.16 -6.12
N LEU A 51 5.93 3.99 -5.46
CA LEU A 51 4.90 3.71 -4.46
C LEU A 51 4.98 4.69 -3.30
N HIS A 52 6.18 5.01 -2.81
CA HIS A 52 6.37 5.98 -1.72
C HIS A 52 5.94 7.38 -2.15
N MET A 53 6.22 7.79 -3.39
CA MET A 53 5.75 9.07 -3.89
C MET A 53 4.24 9.13 -4.04
N ILE A 54 3.61 8.13 -4.69
CA ILE A 54 2.15 8.14 -4.83
C ILE A 54 1.44 7.97 -3.48
N GLY A 55 2.13 7.42 -2.48
CA GLY A 55 1.65 7.29 -1.10
C GLY A 55 1.96 8.48 -0.19
N GLY A 56 2.66 9.51 -0.67
CA GLY A 56 3.02 10.68 0.12
C GLY A 56 4.03 10.42 1.22
N LEU A 57 4.82 9.33 1.13
CA LEU A 57 5.92 9.02 2.04
C LEU A 57 7.22 9.72 1.62
N ASP A 58 7.43 9.89 0.32
CA ASP A 58 8.56 10.64 -0.24
C ASP A 58 8.03 11.70 -1.22
N ARG A 59 8.56 12.94 -1.13
CA ARG A 59 8.15 14.01 -2.04
C ARG A 59 8.88 13.88 -3.38
N PRO A 60 8.17 13.95 -4.51
CA PRO A 60 8.82 14.06 -5.82
C PRO A 60 9.60 15.38 -5.93
N ASP A 61 10.64 15.38 -6.76
CA ASP A 61 11.35 16.61 -7.13
C ASP A 61 10.51 17.44 -8.10
N THR A 62 9.76 16.77 -9.00
CA THR A 62 8.79 17.38 -9.91
C THR A 62 7.56 16.51 -10.08
N GLY A 63 6.49 17.11 -10.62
CA GLY A 63 5.23 16.42 -10.88
C GLY A 63 4.20 16.61 -9.78
N LYS A 64 3.08 15.89 -9.90
CA LYS A 64 1.93 15.97 -8.99
C LYS A 64 1.31 14.61 -8.76
N VAL A 65 0.73 14.44 -7.58
CA VAL A 65 -0.06 13.25 -7.23
C VAL A 65 -1.42 13.69 -6.74
N PHE A 66 -2.46 13.14 -7.35
CA PHE A 66 -3.85 13.35 -6.93
C PHE A 66 -4.39 12.02 -6.40
N ILE A 67 -5.01 12.04 -5.23
CA ILE A 67 -5.75 10.91 -4.65
C ILE A 67 -7.13 11.40 -4.27
N ALA A 68 -8.17 10.71 -4.75
CA ALA A 68 -9.56 11.13 -4.59
C ALA A 68 -9.79 12.62 -4.98
N GLY A 69 -9.10 13.08 -6.03
CA GLY A 69 -9.17 14.44 -6.56
C GLY A 69 -8.34 15.49 -5.82
N GLU A 70 -7.66 15.15 -4.72
CA GLU A 70 -6.85 16.08 -3.94
C GLU A 70 -5.36 15.98 -4.30
N ASP A 71 -4.72 17.11 -4.65
CA ASP A 71 -3.27 17.22 -4.88
C ASP A 71 -2.55 17.13 -3.53
N ILE A 72 -2.00 15.93 -3.24
CA ILE A 72 -1.46 15.63 -1.90
C ILE A 72 -0.20 16.43 -1.57
N TYR A 73 0.54 16.90 -2.57
CA TYR A 73 1.77 17.66 -2.35
C TYR A 73 1.58 19.18 -2.22
N LYS A 74 0.33 19.66 -2.39
CA LYS A 74 -0.07 20.99 -1.91
C LYS A 74 -0.31 21.03 -0.40
N LEU A 75 -0.46 19.88 0.23
CA LEU A 75 -0.64 19.79 1.68
C LEU A 75 0.70 20.04 2.39
N LYS A 76 0.64 20.76 3.52
CA LYS A 76 1.75 20.84 4.48
C LYS A 76 1.95 19.47 5.14
N ASP A 77 3.14 19.17 5.65
CA ASP A 77 3.52 17.84 6.16
C ASP A 77 2.55 17.29 7.22
N GLU A 78 2.09 18.13 8.15
CA GLU A 78 1.09 17.73 9.15
C GLU A 78 -0.23 17.28 8.52
N LYS A 79 -0.74 18.06 7.53
CA LYS A 79 -1.97 17.73 6.82
C LYS A 79 -1.79 16.50 5.91
N LEU A 80 -0.61 16.36 5.29
CA LEU A 80 -0.28 15.19 4.50
C LEU A 80 -0.22 13.92 5.36
N ALA A 81 0.30 14.00 6.58
CA ALA A 81 0.30 12.88 7.52
C ALA A 81 -1.13 12.45 7.91
N VAL A 82 -2.02 13.41 8.16
CA VAL A 82 -3.45 13.16 8.41
C VAL A 82 -4.11 12.56 7.18
N PHE A 83 -3.83 13.10 5.99
CA PHE A 83 -4.37 12.60 4.73
C PHE A 83 -3.97 11.13 4.51
N ARG A 84 -2.66 10.79 4.66
CA ARG A 84 -2.19 9.40 4.55
C ARG A 84 -2.95 8.47 5.47
N ARG A 85 -3.06 8.81 6.75
CA ARG A 85 -3.75 8.00 7.76
C ARG A 85 -5.21 7.73 7.41
N ARG A 86 -5.91 8.69 6.76
CA ARG A 86 -7.32 8.60 6.41
C ARG A 86 -7.61 7.98 5.07
N LYS A 87 -6.71 8.19 4.10
CA LYS A 87 -6.99 7.94 2.68
C LYS A 87 -6.13 6.84 2.08
N ILE A 88 -5.05 6.41 2.76
CA ILE A 88 -4.11 5.44 2.23
C ILE A 88 -3.91 4.31 3.22
N GLY A 89 -4.17 3.08 2.79
CA GLY A 89 -3.79 1.87 3.52
C GLY A 89 -2.43 1.38 3.04
N PHE A 90 -1.42 1.32 3.93
CA PHE A 90 -0.12 0.77 3.57
C PHE A 90 0.03 -0.67 4.06
N ILE A 91 0.58 -1.52 3.19
CA ILE A 91 1.00 -2.87 3.50
C ILE A 91 2.46 -3.01 3.06
N PHE A 92 3.36 -3.31 4.00
CA PHE A 92 4.80 -3.42 3.76
C PHE A 92 5.28 -4.86 3.91
N GLN A 93 6.39 -5.18 3.29
CA GLN A 93 7.09 -6.45 3.42
C GLN A 93 7.44 -6.79 4.88
N SER A 94 7.82 -5.80 5.69
CA SER A 94 8.20 -5.96 7.10
C SER A 94 7.01 -5.85 8.08
N TYR A 95 5.76 -5.93 7.59
CA TYR A 95 4.50 -5.83 8.36
C TYR A 95 4.32 -4.50 9.10
N ASN A 96 5.37 -3.92 9.65
CA ASN A 96 5.39 -2.67 10.43
C ASN A 96 4.33 -2.61 11.53
N LEU A 97 4.16 -3.73 12.25
CA LEU A 97 3.34 -3.79 13.45
C LEU A 97 4.10 -3.18 14.63
N ILE A 98 3.38 -2.50 15.52
CA ILE A 98 3.95 -1.96 16.75
C ILE A 98 4.07 -3.11 17.75
N PRO A 99 5.29 -3.49 18.19
CA PRO A 99 5.52 -4.70 18.97
C PRO A 99 4.85 -4.71 20.36
N SER A 100 4.64 -3.52 20.94
CA SER A 100 3.99 -3.35 22.25
C SER A 100 2.47 -3.34 22.20
N LEU A 101 1.88 -3.31 21.01
CA LEU A 101 0.43 -3.33 20.80
C LEU A 101 -0.02 -4.72 20.36
N ASN A 102 -1.16 -5.18 20.88
CA ASN A 102 -1.78 -6.42 20.44
C ASN A 102 -2.39 -6.29 19.03
N VAL A 103 -2.97 -7.37 18.51
CA VAL A 103 -3.60 -7.42 17.18
C VAL A 103 -4.68 -6.35 17.03
N TRP A 104 -5.64 -6.29 17.97
CA TRP A 104 -6.72 -5.30 17.92
C TRP A 104 -6.17 -3.87 17.91
N GLU A 105 -5.28 -3.57 18.84
CA GLU A 105 -4.67 -2.24 18.98
C GLU A 105 -3.90 -1.82 17.72
N ASN A 106 -3.13 -2.75 17.10
CA ASN A 106 -2.45 -2.47 15.83
C ASN A 106 -3.45 -2.13 14.70
N ILE A 107 -4.57 -2.85 14.63
CA ILE A 107 -5.57 -2.66 13.57
C ILE A 107 -6.29 -1.33 13.72
N VAL A 108 -6.69 -0.96 14.94
CA VAL A 108 -7.47 0.27 15.19
C VAL A 108 -6.61 1.51 15.36
N LEU A 109 -5.29 1.37 15.45
CA LEU A 109 -4.36 2.48 15.69
C LEU A 109 -4.56 3.68 14.77
N PRO A 110 -4.67 3.53 13.43
CA PRO A 110 -4.87 4.68 12.54
C PRO A 110 -6.16 5.45 12.86
N ILE A 111 -7.22 4.77 13.26
CA ILE A 111 -8.50 5.35 13.62
C ILE A 111 -8.39 6.12 14.92
N GLY A 112 -7.74 5.52 15.94
CA GLY A 112 -7.52 6.13 17.26
C GLY A 112 -6.65 7.39 17.20
N LEU A 113 -5.58 7.38 16.40
CA LEU A 113 -4.72 8.54 16.18
C LEU A 113 -5.46 9.72 15.50
N ASP A 114 -6.57 9.45 14.85
CA ASP A 114 -7.41 10.47 14.22
C ASP A 114 -8.49 11.02 15.17
N GLY A 115 -8.58 10.49 16.39
CA GLY A 115 -9.60 10.83 17.37
C GLY A 115 -11.02 10.35 17.02
N ASN A 116 -11.13 9.49 16.00
CA ASN A 116 -12.41 8.94 15.57
C ASN A 116 -12.84 7.76 16.45
N LYS A 117 -14.15 7.57 16.58
CA LYS A 117 -14.69 6.34 17.18
C LYS A 117 -14.47 5.17 16.23
N VAL A 118 -14.03 4.04 16.79
CA VAL A 118 -13.89 2.79 16.05
C VAL A 118 -15.28 2.23 15.77
N ASP A 119 -15.56 1.92 14.50
CA ASP A 119 -16.70 1.10 14.09
C ASP A 119 -16.35 -0.36 14.38
N GLU A 120 -16.60 -0.81 15.63
CA GLU A 120 -16.19 -2.15 16.09
C GLU A 120 -16.80 -3.26 15.24
N ASN A 121 -18.04 -3.11 14.78
CA ASN A 121 -18.70 -4.11 13.93
C ASN A 121 -17.96 -4.28 12.61
N PHE A 122 -17.62 -3.18 11.95
CA PHE A 122 -16.87 -3.19 10.70
C PHE A 122 -15.46 -3.75 10.88
N VAL A 123 -14.74 -3.30 11.92
CA VAL A 123 -13.39 -3.80 12.22
C VAL A 123 -13.41 -5.31 12.52
N MET A 124 -14.38 -5.78 13.31
CA MET A 124 -14.54 -7.21 13.60
C MET A 124 -14.89 -8.02 12.34
N GLU A 125 -15.66 -7.45 11.41
CA GLU A 125 -15.92 -8.10 10.13
C GLU A 125 -14.63 -8.28 9.30
N ILE A 126 -13.77 -7.24 9.25
CA ILE A 126 -12.45 -7.35 8.60
C ILE A 126 -11.60 -8.41 9.30
N ILE A 127 -11.52 -8.40 10.63
CA ILE A 127 -10.73 -9.36 11.42
C ILE A 127 -11.16 -10.80 11.13
N ARG A 128 -12.46 -11.05 11.05
CA ARG A 128 -12.98 -12.37 10.63
C ARG A 128 -12.60 -12.71 9.19
N SER A 129 -12.69 -11.74 8.29
CA SER A 129 -12.32 -11.95 6.88
C SER A 129 -10.85 -12.34 6.72
N VAL A 130 -9.95 -11.87 7.60
CA VAL A 130 -8.53 -12.26 7.59
C VAL A 130 -8.22 -13.45 8.52
N GLY A 131 -9.20 -14.00 9.22
CA GLY A 131 -9.06 -15.18 10.10
C GLY A 131 -8.19 -14.91 11.33
N MET A 132 -8.40 -13.77 12.01
CA MET A 132 -7.61 -13.36 13.18
C MET A 132 -8.45 -13.14 14.44
N GLU A 133 -9.72 -13.58 14.46
CA GLU A 133 -10.64 -13.38 15.59
C GLU A 133 -10.16 -14.01 16.91
N ASP A 134 -9.49 -15.15 16.83
CA ASP A 134 -8.97 -15.84 18.02
C ASP A 134 -7.66 -15.26 18.55
N LYS A 135 -7.10 -14.25 17.87
CA LYS A 135 -5.77 -13.68 18.13
C LYS A 135 -5.79 -12.21 18.57
N LEU A 136 -6.96 -11.63 18.86
CA LEU A 136 -7.12 -10.19 19.14
C LEU A 136 -6.15 -9.66 20.21
N LYS A 137 -5.87 -10.45 21.24
CA LYS A 137 -4.99 -10.07 22.37
C LYS A 137 -3.53 -10.53 22.18
N ALA A 138 -3.20 -11.21 21.08
CA ALA A 138 -1.83 -11.67 20.81
C ALA A 138 -0.93 -10.50 20.45
N LEU A 139 0.33 -10.57 20.88
CA LEU A 139 1.37 -9.61 20.49
C LEU A 139 2.02 -10.06 19.18
N PRO A 140 2.56 -9.13 18.36
CA PRO A 140 3.17 -9.44 17.07
C PRO A 140 4.25 -10.54 17.14
N ASN A 141 5.08 -10.56 18.17
CA ASN A 141 6.16 -11.53 18.36
C ASN A 141 5.66 -12.97 18.62
N THR A 142 4.38 -13.16 18.90
CA THR A 142 3.76 -14.48 19.09
C THR A 142 3.05 -15.01 17.85
N LEU A 143 3.08 -14.23 16.75
CA LEU A 143 2.41 -14.52 15.50
C LEU A 143 3.40 -15.01 14.44
N SER A 144 2.97 -15.94 13.58
CA SER A 144 3.73 -16.30 12.38
C SER A 144 3.78 -15.11 11.40
N GLY A 145 4.73 -15.12 10.45
CA GLY A 145 4.85 -14.09 9.42
C GLY A 145 3.55 -13.86 8.65
N GLY A 146 2.90 -14.95 8.19
CA GLY A 146 1.61 -14.86 7.52
C GLY A 146 0.49 -14.27 8.40
N GLN A 147 0.49 -14.57 9.71
CA GLN A 147 -0.46 -13.97 10.65
C GLN A 147 -0.18 -12.46 10.84
N GLN A 148 1.08 -12.07 10.97
CA GLN A 148 1.45 -10.65 11.05
C GLN A 148 1.03 -9.89 9.80
N GLN A 149 1.18 -10.49 8.62
CA GLN A 149 0.73 -9.89 7.36
C GLN A 149 -0.79 -9.76 7.29
N ARG A 150 -1.54 -10.76 7.76
CA ARG A 150 -3.00 -10.67 7.88
C ARG A 150 -3.44 -9.52 8.79
N VAL A 151 -2.72 -9.26 9.88
CA VAL A 151 -2.96 -8.09 10.76
C VAL A 151 -2.64 -6.78 10.02
N ALA A 152 -1.55 -6.70 9.25
CA ALA A 152 -1.21 -5.53 8.46
C ALA A 152 -2.27 -5.24 7.38
N ILE A 153 -2.83 -6.26 6.73
CA ILE A 153 -3.95 -6.15 5.79
C ILE A 153 -5.19 -5.60 6.50
N ALA A 154 -5.55 -6.17 7.65
CA ALA A 154 -6.70 -5.71 8.42
C ALA A 154 -6.55 -4.25 8.87
N ARG A 155 -5.35 -3.84 9.32
CA ARG A 155 -5.03 -2.45 9.66
C ARG A 155 -5.20 -1.51 8.48
N ALA A 156 -4.72 -1.91 7.30
CA ALA A 156 -4.84 -1.10 6.09
C ALA A 156 -6.30 -0.87 5.68
N LEU A 157 -7.16 -1.88 5.85
CA LEU A 157 -8.60 -1.80 5.52
C LEU A 157 -9.43 -1.06 6.56
N ALA A 158 -9.03 -1.10 7.83
CA ALA A 158 -9.84 -0.62 8.96
C ALA A 158 -10.19 0.88 8.89
N SER A 159 -9.33 1.70 8.28
CA SER A 159 -9.56 3.13 8.09
C SER A 159 -10.46 3.46 6.90
N LYS A 160 -10.99 2.47 6.16
CA LYS A 160 -11.76 2.66 4.92
C LYS A 160 -11.03 3.60 3.94
N PRO A 161 -9.80 3.27 3.54
CA PRO A 161 -8.97 4.17 2.73
C PRO A 161 -9.54 4.33 1.32
N ALA A 162 -9.10 5.37 0.60
CA ALA A 162 -9.40 5.53 -0.82
C ALA A 162 -8.59 4.55 -1.69
N ILE A 163 -7.38 4.17 -1.22
CA ILE A 163 -6.49 3.27 -1.95
C ILE A 163 -5.58 2.50 -0.98
N ILE A 164 -5.26 1.26 -1.33
CA ILE A 164 -4.27 0.43 -0.65
C ILE A 164 -3.01 0.37 -1.50
N LEU A 165 -1.87 0.62 -0.87
CA LEU A 165 -0.54 0.54 -1.47
C LEU A 165 0.25 -0.56 -0.78
N ALA A 166 0.64 -1.58 -1.53
CA ALA A 166 1.34 -2.76 -1.01
C ALA A 166 2.74 -2.89 -1.66
N ASP A 167 3.79 -2.82 -0.84
CA ASP A 167 5.18 -2.96 -1.28
C ASP A 167 5.70 -4.34 -0.92
N GLU A 168 5.78 -5.23 -1.90
CA GLU A 168 6.22 -6.64 -1.76
C GLU A 168 5.64 -7.32 -0.51
N PRO A 169 4.31 -7.32 -0.32
CA PRO A 169 3.69 -7.66 0.96
C PRO A 169 3.95 -9.10 1.42
N THR A 170 4.50 -9.95 0.56
CA THR A 170 4.74 -11.37 0.84
C THR A 170 6.20 -11.78 0.71
N GLY A 171 7.10 -10.84 0.44
CA GLY A 171 8.51 -11.13 0.20
C GLY A 171 9.29 -11.78 1.37
N ASN A 172 8.69 -11.86 2.57
CA ASN A 172 9.25 -12.54 3.75
C ASN A 172 8.52 -13.86 4.09
N LEU A 173 7.64 -14.35 3.21
CA LEU A 173 6.83 -15.55 3.42
C LEU A 173 7.32 -16.70 2.53
N ASP A 174 7.03 -17.94 2.94
CA ASP A 174 7.17 -19.07 2.05
C ASP A 174 6.09 -19.05 0.95
N SER A 175 6.36 -19.68 -0.20
CA SER A 175 5.51 -19.59 -1.39
C SER A 175 4.05 -20.04 -1.16
N LYS A 176 3.80 -21.00 -0.26
CA LYS A 176 2.44 -21.44 0.06
C LYS A 176 1.70 -20.36 0.84
N THR A 177 2.31 -19.84 1.89
CA THR A 177 1.75 -18.78 2.74
C THR A 177 1.56 -17.49 1.93
N GLU A 178 2.49 -17.19 1.00
CA GLU A 178 2.42 -16.07 0.06
C GLU A 178 1.12 -16.10 -0.74
N MET A 179 0.83 -17.20 -1.44
CA MET A 179 -0.38 -17.33 -2.25
C MET A 179 -1.65 -17.25 -1.41
N GLU A 180 -1.65 -17.82 -0.20
CA GLU A 180 -2.78 -17.69 0.72
C GLU A 180 -3.05 -16.24 1.11
N VAL A 181 -1.99 -15.48 1.44
CA VAL A 181 -2.09 -14.07 1.86
C VAL A 181 -2.52 -13.17 0.70
N ILE A 182 -1.97 -13.36 -0.51
CA ILE A 182 -2.36 -12.57 -1.68
C ILE A 182 -3.80 -12.87 -2.10
N THR A 183 -4.22 -14.13 -2.10
CA THR A 183 -5.60 -14.51 -2.39
C THR A 183 -6.56 -13.87 -1.38
N LEU A 184 -6.19 -13.87 -0.11
CA LEU A 184 -6.94 -13.21 0.95
C LEU A 184 -7.01 -11.70 0.72
N LEU A 185 -5.88 -11.04 0.42
CA LEU A 185 -5.85 -9.61 0.13
C LEU A 185 -6.77 -9.25 -1.04
N LYS A 186 -6.68 -9.98 -2.16
CA LYS A 186 -7.55 -9.79 -3.33
C LYS A 186 -9.03 -9.95 -2.96
N SER A 187 -9.37 -11.00 -2.20
CA SER A 187 -10.73 -11.22 -1.72
C SER A 187 -11.25 -10.05 -0.88
N CYS A 188 -10.43 -9.54 0.06
CA CYS A 188 -10.78 -8.40 0.90
C CYS A 188 -10.95 -7.12 0.06
N VAL A 189 -10.02 -6.84 -0.87
CA VAL A 189 -10.08 -5.67 -1.77
C VAL A 189 -11.38 -5.69 -2.57
N THR A 190 -11.73 -6.84 -3.17
CA THR A 190 -12.99 -7.01 -3.92
C THR A 190 -14.21 -6.85 -3.02
N LYS A 191 -14.23 -7.53 -1.87
CA LYS A 191 -15.36 -7.50 -0.92
C LYS A 191 -15.68 -6.09 -0.43
N TYR A 192 -14.64 -5.30 -0.15
CA TYR A 192 -14.78 -3.96 0.41
C TYR A 192 -14.71 -2.83 -0.64
N GLY A 193 -14.68 -3.18 -1.94
CA GLY A 193 -14.66 -2.22 -3.05
C GLY A 193 -13.44 -1.30 -3.02
N GLN A 194 -12.28 -1.82 -2.61
CA GLN A 194 -11.05 -1.05 -2.47
C GLN A 194 -10.26 -1.00 -3.77
N ASN A 195 -9.39 0.00 -3.88
CA ASN A 195 -8.41 0.11 -4.95
C ASN A 195 -7.06 -0.40 -4.45
N LEU A 196 -6.32 -1.17 -5.25
CA LEU A 196 -5.05 -1.77 -4.85
C LEU A 196 -3.94 -1.48 -5.87
N VAL A 197 -2.82 -0.96 -5.38
CA VAL A 197 -1.55 -0.93 -6.10
C VAL A 197 -0.58 -1.86 -5.38
N LEU A 198 -0.15 -2.91 -6.05
CA LEU A 198 0.72 -3.95 -5.50
C LEU A 198 2.05 -3.97 -6.24
N ILE A 199 3.16 -3.85 -5.55
CA ILE A 199 4.49 -4.18 -6.07
C ILE A 199 4.76 -5.66 -5.81
N THR A 200 5.18 -6.37 -6.85
CA THR A 200 5.64 -7.75 -6.74
C THR A 200 6.70 -8.05 -7.80
N HIS A 201 7.55 -9.02 -7.52
CA HIS A 201 8.47 -9.63 -8.50
C HIS A 201 7.98 -11.01 -8.96
N ASP A 202 6.87 -11.52 -8.40
CA ASP A 202 6.26 -12.78 -8.78
C ASP A 202 5.23 -12.57 -9.89
N GLU A 203 5.45 -13.22 -11.05
CA GLU A 203 4.58 -13.11 -12.23
C GLU A 203 3.19 -13.70 -11.97
N SER A 204 3.08 -14.74 -11.16
CA SER A 204 1.80 -15.39 -10.85
C SER A 204 0.90 -14.47 -10.04
N ILE A 205 1.50 -13.71 -9.11
CA ILE A 205 0.81 -12.69 -8.33
C ILE A 205 0.42 -11.51 -9.23
N ALA A 206 1.32 -11.06 -10.09
CA ALA A 206 1.03 -9.96 -11.02
C ALA A 206 -0.14 -10.29 -11.95
N GLN A 207 -0.24 -11.53 -12.42
CA GLN A 207 -1.37 -12.00 -13.26
C GLN A 207 -2.73 -12.02 -12.53
N MET A 208 -2.75 -11.91 -11.21
CA MET A 208 -4.01 -11.77 -10.45
C MET A 208 -4.60 -10.36 -10.52
N SER A 209 -3.86 -9.36 -11.00
CA SER A 209 -4.29 -7.97 -11.14
C SER A 209 -5.12 -7.75 -12.41
N ASP A 210 -5.87 -6.64 -12.44
CA ASP A 210 -6.63 -6.23 -13.63
C ASP A 210 -5.71 -5.65 -14.71
N ARG A 211 -4.55 -5.08 -14.28
CA ARG A 211 -3.55 -4.48 -15.16
C ARG A 211 -2.16 -4.56 -14.54
N ILE A 212 -1.17 -4.84 -15.38
CA ILE A 212 0.25 -4.90 -15.00
C ILE A 212 0.96 -3.67 -15.55
N ILE A 213 1.67 -2.96 -14.68
CA ILE A 213 2.53 -1.82 -15.01
C ILE A 213 3.98 -2.27 -14.92
N VAL A 214 4.72 -2.12 -16.00
CA VAL A 214 6.15 -2.46 -16.04
C VAL A 214 6.97 -1.19 -15.86
N ILE A 215 7.90 -1.21 -14.89
CA ILE A 215 8.84 -0.10 -14.65
C ILE A 215 10.27 -0.56 -14.99
N GLU A 216 10.91 0.19 -15.86
CA GLU A 216 12.32 0.05 -16.21
C GLU A 216 13.01 1.41 -16.14
N ASP A 217 14.15 1.47 -15.46
CA ASP A 217 14.99 2.69 -15.31
C ASP A 217 14.19 3.94 -14.94
N GLY A 218 13.28 3.80 -13.98
CA GLY A 218 12.45 4.89 -13.47
C GLY A 218 11.30 5.33 -14.37
N LYS A 219 10.98 4.58 -15.43
CA LYS A 219 9.90 4.90 -16.39
C LYS A 219 8.89 3.77 -16.51
N VAL A 220 7.62 4.13 -16.70
CA VAL A 220 6.60 3.17 -17.11
C VAL A 220 6.81 2.86 -18.60
N VAL A 221 7.09 1.59 -18.93
CA VAL A 221 7.35 1.14 -20.31
C VAL A 221 6.18 0.36 -20.89
N SER A 222 5.30 -0.17 -20.04
CA SER A 222 4.06 -0.86 -20.43
C SER A 222 3.00 -0.67 -19.35
N ALA A 223 1.72 -0.52 -19.78
CA ALA A 223 0.57 -0.31 -18.90
C ALA A 223 -0.70 -0.96 -19.47
#